data_fc66f10b0e211ab2341993b5440f8a55
#
_entry.id   fc66f10b0e211ab2341993b5440f8a55
#
_cell.length_a   1.000
_cell.length_b   1.000
_cell.length_c   1.000
_cell.angle_alpha   90.00
_cell.angle_beta   90.00
_cell.angle_gamma   90.00
#
_symmetry.space_group_name_H-M   'P 1'
#
loop_
_entity.id
_entity.type
_entity.pdbx_description
1 polymer ?
#
loop_
_entity_poly.entity_id
_entity_poly.type
_entity_poly.pdbx_seq_one_letter_code
_entity_poly.pdbx_strand_id
1 'polypeptide(L)'
;MALSNPRILYGVHSVSPYSRTTGLPYGMLRVLAGSTFEMSGDQQTLFGGSFRFPWAVENGEINATLTINTKEYPDFLFTLFLGKAPTSIAADTSGDVSGLANVSGVSLFDASTGIATATIESGEEADLKFGKYIIKYVSATTVDVYLLSDVDANRGTDIAYVDDALKITASALTITSSTAVSIPNTGVELTGGSGTIALVAGDTAEFMVLPIHTGGMEVSIGGSADEFLEFGAILMSSKRATGELFEIDVYRAVGNGLSLGADEKAFSESSITATAFYDSTKNAICKIRAIDA
;
A
#
# COMPACT_ATOMS: atom_id res chain seq x y z
N MET A 1 25.48 21.50 42.56
CA MET A 1 24.80 21.00 41.36
C MET A 1 25.57 21.53 40.17
N ALA A 2 26.18 20.67 39.40
CA ALA A 2 26.73 21.08 38.10
C ALA A 2 25.55 21.47 37.22
N LEU A 3 25.58 22.65 36.61
CA LEU A 3 24.64 23.06 35.61
C LEU A 3 24.84 22.10 34.44
N SER A 4 23.84 21.24 34.18
CA SER A 4 23.87 20.37 32.99
C SER A 4 23.85 21.27 31.74
N ASN A 5 24.75 21.00 30.81
CA ASN A 5 24.72 21.65 29.51
C ASN A 5 23.34 21.46 28.87
N PRO A 6 22.79 22.51 28.24
CA PRO A 6 21.52 22.38 27.54
C PRO A 6 21.67 21.35 26.41
N ARG A 7 20.82 20.29 26.44
CA ARG A 7 20.79 19.27 25.37
C ARG A 7 19.87 19.74 24.28
N ILE A 8 20.37 19.81 23.07
CA ILE A 8 19.63 20.23 21.89
C ILE A 8 19.44 19.02 20.99
N LEU A 9 18.19 18.65 20.71
CA LEU A 9 17.84 17.61 19.76
C LEU A 9 17.92 18.16 18.33
N TYR A 10 18.58 17.40 17.46
CA TYR A 10 18.70 17.74 16.05
C TYR A 10 18.16 16.58 15.21
N GLY A 11 16.88 16.59 14.94
CA GLY A 11 16.19 15.67 14.04
C GLY A 11 16.32 14.17 14.39
N VAL A 12 15.42 13.37 13.90
CA VAL A 12 15.51 11.90 13.91
C VAL A 12 16.10 11.48 12.59
N HIS A 13 17.16 10.67 12.59
CA HIS A 13 17.80 10.23 11.37
C HIS A 13 17.47 8.78 11.00
N SER A 14 16.98 7.99 11.93
CA SER A 14 16.47 6.65 11.65
C SER A 14 15.42 6.22 12.66
N VAL A 15 14.51 5.38 12.21
CA VAL A 15 13.55 4.67 13.06
C VAL A 15 13.66 3.18 12.74
N SER A 16 13.89 2.37 13.77
CA SER A 16 14.04 0.93 13.66
C SER A 16 12.98 0.23 14.51
N PRO A 17 11.87 -0.22 13.93
CA PRO A 17 10.93 -1.07 14.63
C PRO A 17 11.52 -2.47 14.85
N TYR A 18 11.23 -3.07 16.01
CA TYR A 18 11.70 -4.39 16.37
C TYR A 18 10.59 -5.27 16.96
N SER A 19 10.76 -6.58 16.81
CA SER A 19 9.86 -7.59 17.37
C SER A 19 9.98 -7.63 18.89
N ARG A 20 8.86 -7.52 19.59
CA ARG A 20 8.84 -7.67 21.05
C ARG A 20 9.15 -9.09 21.51
N THR A 21 8.88 -10.09 20.69
CA THR A 21 9.11 -11.49 21.04
C THR A 21 10.57 -11.91 20.89
N THR A 22 11.20 -11.48 19.80
CA THR A 22 12.58 -11.90 19.47
C THR A 22 13.63 -10.81 19.71
N GLY A 23 13.22 -9.55 19.84
CA GLY A 23 14.11 -8.40 19.90
C GLY A 23 14.77 -8.06 18.55
N LEU A 24 14.50 -8.80 17.49
CA LEU A 24 15.10 -8.58 16.18
C LEU A 24 14.42 -7.41 15.46
N PRO A 25 15.19 -6.56 14.74
CA PRO A 25 14.60 -5.48 13.95
C PRO A 25 13.84 -6.04 12.75
N TYR A 26 12.69 -5.47 12.45
CA TYR A 26 11.97 -5.69 11.19
C TYR A 26 12.69 -5.02 10.02
N GLY A 27 13.34 -3.91 10.28
CA GLY A 27 14.06 -3.09 9.31
C GLY A 27 14.42 -1.73 9.89
N MET A 28 14.82 -0.82 9.02
CA MET A 28 15.20 0.54 9.41
C MET A 28 14.68 1.53 8.36
N LEU A 29 13.97 2.56 8.79
CA LEU A 29 13.60 3.72 8.00
C LEU A 29 14.71 4.77 8.10
N ARG A 30 15.19 5.26 6.98
CA ARG A 30 16.28 6.25 6.87
C ARG A 30 15.87 7.54 6.18
N VAL A 31 14.94 7.45 5.23
CA VAL A 31 14.44 8.63 4.51
C VAL A 31 13.22 9.17 5.26
N LEU A 32 13.50 9.92 6.32
CA LEU A 32 12.50 10.50 7.19
C LEU A 32 12.33 11.99 6.89
N ALA A 33 11.08 12.45 6.89
CA ALA A 33 10.74 13.88 6.85
C ALA A 33 10.56 14.47 8.27
N GLY A 34 10.64 13.62 9.28
CA GLY A 34 10.55 13.95 10.69
C GLY A 34 9.87 12.83 11.46
N SER A 35 10.16 12.72 12.76
CA SER A 35 9.46 11.78 13.63
C SER A 35 9.33 12.40 15.00
N THR A 36 8.21 12.18 15.65
CA THR A 36 7.94 12.69 16.98
C THR A 36 7.45 11.58 17.88
N PHE A 37 7.90 11.60 19.13
CA PHE A 37 7.29 10.84 20.20
C PHE A 37 6.68 11.85 21.18
N GLU A 38 5.39 11.79 21.36
CA GLU A 38 4.62 12.70 22.19
C GLU A 38 3.97 11.94 23.33
N MET A 39 4.05 12.50 24.52
CA MET A 39 3.26 12.09 25.68
C MET A 39 2.39 13.25 26.12
N SER A 40 1.09 13.07 26.09
CA SER A 40 0.11 14.03 26.54
C SER A 40 -0.75 13.44 27.66
N GLY A 41 -1.12 14.25 28.61
CA GLY A 41 -1.98 13.85 29.72
C GLY A 41 -3.11 14.84 29.91
N ASP A 42 -4.30 14.32 30.12
CA ASP A 42 -5.44 15.13 30.51
C ASP A 42 -5.33 15.54 31.97
N GLN A 43 -5.77 16.76 32.27
CA GLN A 43 -5.91 17.23 33.61
C GLN A 43 -7.38 17.46 33.92
N GLN A 44 -7.87 16.80 34.94
CA GLN A 44 -9.21 17.07 35.47
C GLN A 44 -9.13 18.13 36.52
N THR A 45 -9.88 19.21 36.31
CA THR A 45 -9.90 20.34 37.21
C THR A 45 -11.22 20.40 37.96
N LEU A 46 -11.15 20.50 39.29
CA LEU A 46 -12.31 20.68 40.14
C LEU A 46 -12.50 22.17 40.45
N PHE A 47 -13.61 22.72 40.01
CA PHE A 47 -14.03 24.07 40.34
C PHE A 47 -15.12 24.03 41.42
N GLY A 48 -15.04 24.89 42.43
CA GLY A 48 -16.02 24.99 43.50
C GLY A 48 -16.33 26.43 43.87
N GLY A 49 -17.62 26.74 44.10
CA GLY A 49 -18.08 28.03 44.55
C GLY A 49 -17.86 29.18 43.55
N SER A 50 -17.60 30.39 44.08
CA SER A 50 -17.39 31.61 43.28
C SER A 50 -15.94 31.81 42.82
N PHE A 51 -15.08 30.84 42.98
CA PHE A 51 -13.66 30.98 42.65
C PHE A 51 -13.41 30.81 41.16
N ARG A 52 -12.56 31.68 40.61
CA ARG A 52 -12.14 31.65 39.19
C ARG A 52 -11.03 30.65 38.91
N PHE A 53 -10.42 30.09 39.95
CA PHE A 53 -9.33 29.13 39.85
C PHE A 53 -9.79 27.73 40.31
N PRO A 54 -9.24 26.64 39.72
CA PRO A 54 -9.59 25.30 40.16
C PRO A 54 -9.12 25.07 41.61
N TRP A 55 -9.93 24.36 42.38
CA TRP A 55 -9.57 23.93 43.74
C TRP A 55 -8.62 22.79 43.81
N ALA A 56 -8.75 21.88 42.83
CA ALA A 56 -7.87 20.75 42.68
C ALA A 56 -7.64 20.44 41.20
N VAL A 57 -6.49 19.90 40.90
CA VAL A 57 -6.10 19.40 39.57
C VAL A 57 -5.61 17.98 39.77
N GLU A 58 -6.28 17.04 39.13
CA GLU A 58 -5.88 15.62 39.10
C GLU A 58 -5.36 15.28 37.68
N ASN A 59 -4.36 14.44 37.63
CA ASN A 59 -3.90 13.89 36.35
C ASN A 59 -4.88 12.83 35.88
N GLY A 60 -5.39 13.00 34.68
CA GLY A 60 -6.22 12.03 33.97
C GLY A 60 -5.39 10.98 33.22
N GLU A 61 -5.92 10.52 32.10
CA GLU A 61 -5.25 9.55 31.26
C GLU A 61 -4.02 10.13 30.56
N ILE A 62 -2.95 9.33 30.45
CA ILE A 62 -1.75 9.69 29.72
C ILE A 62 -1.72 8.89 28.43
N ASN A 63 -1.71 9.59 27.30
CA ASN A 63 -1.58 9.02 25.97
C ASN A 63 -0.16 9.22 25.45
N ALA A 64 0.38 8.22 24.80
CA ALA A 64 1.68 8.28 24.16
C ALA A 64 1.56 7.90 22.69
N THR A 65 2.02 8.75 21.81
CA THR A 65 1.91 8.58 20.35
C THR A 65 3.29 8.73 19.70
N LEU A 66 3.58 7.80 18.82
CA LEU A 66 4.74 7.84 17.92
C LEU A 66 4.23 8.22 16.53
N THR A 67 4.73 9.32 15.99
CA THR A 67 4.48 9.74 14.60
C THR A 67 5.77 9.64 13.80
N ILE A 68 5.70 8.97 12.65
CA ILE A 68 6.81 8.77 11.74
C ILE A 68 6.40 9.31 10.36
N ASN A 69 7.10 10.32 9.86
CA ASN A 69 6.93 10.79 8.49
C ASN A 69 8.05 10.20 7.64
N THR A 70 7.68 9.40 6.66
CA THR A 70 8.63 8.67 5.81
C THR A 70 8.31 8.82 4.33
N LYS A 71 9.35 8.72 3.51
CA LYS A 71 9.26 8.63 2.04
C LYS A 71 9.65 7.23 1.54
N GLU A 72 9.88 6.30 2.43
CA GLU A 72 10.16 4.91 2.15
C GLU A 72 8.95 4.04 2.51
N TYR A 73 8.69 3.01 1.70
CA TYR A 73 7.60 2.04 1.90
C TYR A 73 8.15 0.61 1.90
N PRO A 74 9.01 0.23 2.86
CA PRO A 74 9.47 -1.15 2.95
C PRO A 74 8.35 -2.09 3.42
N ASP A 75 8.46 -3.36 3.09
CA ASP A 75 7.44 -4.40 3.33
C ASP A 75 6.98 -4.50 4.78
N PHE A 76 7.87 -4.29 5.73
CA PHE A 76 7.51 -4.36 7.15
C PHE A 76 6.52 -3.29 7.60
N LEU A 77 6.42 -2.15 6.89
CA LEU A 77 5.41 -1.14 7.20
C LEU A 77 3.99 -1.66 6.99
N PHE A 78 3.77 -2.41 5.92
CA PHE A 78 2.49 -3.05 5.66
C PHE A 78 2.15 -4.04 6.78
N THR A 79 3.12 -4.83 7.22
CA THR A 79 2.93 -5.79 8.31
C THR A 79 2.58 -5.11 9.63
N LEU A 80 3.30 -4.05 10.00
CA LEU A 80 3.12 -3.39 11.29
C LEU A 80 1.94 -2.43 11.34
N PHE A 81 1.62 -1.76 10.22
CA PHE A 81 0.62 -0.69 10.19
C PHE A 81 -0.66 -1.04 9.42
N LEU A 82 -0.68 -2.15 8.69
CA LEU A 82 -1.89 -2.69 8.03
C LEU A 82 -2.24 -4.10 8.48
N GLY A 83 -1.39 -4.70 9.32
CA GLY A 83 -1.64 -6.05 9.87
C GLY A 83 -1.45 -7.17 8.85
N LYS A 84 -0.89 -6.88 7.67
CA LYS A 84 -0.73 -7.85 6.60
C LYS A 84 0.65 -7.81 5.97
N ALA A 85 1.34 -8.94 5.97
CA ALA A 85 2.61 -9.06 5.27
C ALA A 85 2.36 -9.07 3.75
N PRO A 86 3.14 -8.29 2.97
CA PRO A 86 3.12 -8.39 1.52
C PRO A 86 3.53 -9.79 1.04
N THR A 87 2.94 -10.21 -0.06
CA THR A 87 3.33 -11.40 -0.81
C THR A 87 4.30 -11.00 -1.91
N SER A 88 5.43 -11.67 -2.01
CA SER A 88 6.41 -11.40 -3.06
C SER A 88 5.90 -11.90 -4.40
N ILE A 89 5.99 -11.05 -5.42
CA ILE A 89 5.81 -11.42 -6.82
C ILE A 89 7.20 -11.75 -7.37
N ALA A 90 7.37 -12.97 -7.87
CA ALA A 90 8.65 -13.42 -8.45
C ALA A 90 8.96 -12.64 -9.74
N ALA A 91 10.24 -12.50 -10.07
CA ALA A 91 10.63 -11.94 -11.36
C ALA A 91 10.11 -12.79 -12.53
N ASP A 92 9.61 -12.14 -13.57
CA ASP A 92 9.16 -12.78 -14.80
C ASP A 92 9.72 -12.05 -16.02
N THR A 93 10.30 -12.84 -16.93
CA THR A 93 10.90 -12.37 -18.19
C THR A 93 9.94 -12.43 -19.36
N SER A 94 8.77 -13.00 -19.16
CA SER A 94 7.73 -13.16 -20.19
C SER A 94 6.49 -12.33 -19.91
N GLY A 95 6.31 -11.90 -18.66
CA GLY A 95 5.06 -11.33 -18.19
C GLY A 95 4.02 -12.41 -17.88
N ASP A 96 2.89 -12.01 -17.29
CA ASP A 96 1.82 -12.91 -16.88
C ASP A 96 0.43 -12.34 -17.20
N VAL A 97 -0.50 -13.24 -17.57
CA VAL A 97 -1.94 -12.95 -17.71
C VAL A 97 -2.70 -13.87 -16.76
N SER A 98 -3.32 -13.31 -15.75
CA SER A 98 -3.93 -14.06 -14.65
C SER A 98 -5.29 -13.52 -14.24
N GLY A 99 -5.94 -14.19 -13.32
CA GLY A 99 -7.18 -13.72 -12.72
C GLY A 99 -8.38 -13.67 -13.68
N LEU A 100 -8.42 -14.52 -14.70
CA LEU A 100 -9.54 -14.59 -15.64
C LEU A 100 -10.84 -14.93 -14.89
N ALA A 101 -11.78 -14.00 -14.86
CA ALA A 101 -13.03 -14.17 -14.16
C ALA A 101 -14.20 -13.47 -14.84
N ASN A 102 -15.37 -14.09 -14.85
CA ASN A 102 -16.62 -13.40 -15.20
C ASN A 102 -17.04 -12.52 -14.01
N VAL A 103 -17.30 -11.24 -14.27
CA VAL A 103 -17.75 -10.25 -13.27
C VAL A 103 -19.27 -10.21 -13.22
N SER A 104 -19.90 -10.14 -14.40
CA SER A 104 -21.36 -10.23 -14.57
C SER A 104 -21.66 -11.26 -15.63
N GLY A 105 -22.64 -12.14 -15.35
CA GLY A 105 -22.97 -13.25 -16.24
C GLY A 105 -21.93 -14.37 -16.22
N VAL A 106 -21.97 -15.24 -17.24
CA VAL A 106 -21.14 -16.45 -17.29
C VAL A 106 -20.59 -16.74 -18.70
N SER A 107 -20.90 -15.91 -19.69
CA SER A 107 -20.64 -16.26 -21.09
C SER A 107 -19.31 -15.77 -21.63
N LEU A 108 -18.72 -14.72 -21.04
CA LEU A 108 -17.51 -14.14 -21.62
C LEU A 108 -16.30 -15.06 -21.48
N PHE A 109 -15.98 -15.50 -20.28
CA PHE A 109 -14.99 -16.58 -20.10
C PHE A 109 -15.71 -17.92 -20.02
N ASP A 110 -15.83 -18.57 -21.16
CA ASP A 110 -16.37 -19.91 -21.33
C ASP A 110 -15.56 -20.66 -22.41
N ALA A 111 -15.01 -21.79 -22.05
CA ALA A 111 -14.13 -22.56 -22.91
C ALA A 111 -14.81 -23.14 -24.16
N SER A 112 -16.15 -23.16 -24.18
CA SER A 112 -16.93 -23.70 -25.29
C SER A 112 -17.52 -22.61 -26.17
N THR A 113 -18.26 -21.67 -25.58
CA THR A 113 -19.09 -20.70 -26.31
C THR A 113 -18.68 -19.24 -26.15
N GLY A 114 -17.66 -18.97 -25.33
CA GLY A 114 -17.13 -17.65 -25.05
C GLY A 114 -15.66 -17.48 -25.44
N ILE A 115 -14.92 -16.81 -24.59
CA ILE A 115 -13.45 -16.68 -24.66
C ILE A 115 -12.86 -17.80 -23.81
N ALA A 116 -12.06 -18.66 -24.40
CA ALA A 116 -11.44 -19.79 -23.69
C ALA A 116 -10.27 -19.32 -22.83
N THR A 117 -9.42 -18.44 -23.37
CA THR A 117 -8.21 -17.95 -22.69
C THR A 117 -7.89 -16.52 -23.09
N ALA A 118 -7.20 -15.82 -22.21
CA ALA A 118 -6.43 -14.63 -22.52
C ALA A 118 -4.97 -14.98 -22.29
N THR A 119 -4.10 -14.74 -23.27
CA THR A 119 -2.69 -15.13 -23.24
C THR A 119 -1.82 -14.02 -23.82
N ILE A 120 -0.51 -14.12 -23.59
CA ILE A 120 0.46 -13.22 -24.19
C ILE A 120 0.65 -13.59 -25.65
N GLU A 121 0.58 -12.59 -26.52
CA GLU A 121 0.87 -12.76 -27.95
C GLU A 121 2.38 -12.99 -28.14
N SER A 122 2.72 -14.06 -28.85
CA SER A 122 4.12 -14.46 -29.01
C SER A 122 4.96 -13.42 -29.74
N GLY A 123 6.01 -12.95 -29.10
CA GLY A 123 6.91 -11.91 -29.62
C GLY A 123 6.51 -10.48 -29.29
N GLU A 124 5.38 -10.28 -28.58
CA GLU A 124 4.86 -8.98 -28.19
C GLU A 124 4.95 -8.78 -26.66
N GLU A 125 5.80 -9.56 -25.97
CA GLU A 125 5.96 -9.49 -24.52
C GLU A 125 6.44 -8.10 -24.05
N ALA A 126 7.13 -7.35 -24.92
CA ALA A 126 7.58 -5.99 -24.63
C ALA A 126 6.44 -4.94 -24.67
N ASP A 127 5.33 -5.26 -25.31
CA ASP A 127 4.18 -4.36 -25.45
C ASP A 127 3.13 -4.57 -24.35
N LEU A 128 3.38 -5.51 -23.44
CA LEU A 128 2.50 -5.79 -22.32
C LEU A 128 2.30 -4.54 -21.43
N LYS A 129 1.04 -4.19 -21.22
CA LYS A 129 0.67 -3.07 -20.37
C LYS A 129 0.13 -3.55 -19.04
N PHE A 130 0.73 -3.03 -17.97
CA PHE A 130 0.30 -3.34 -16.61
C PHE A 130 -1.14 -2.91 -16.36
N GLY A 131 -1.92 -3.79 -15.78
CA GLY A 131 -3.19 -3.40 -15.20
C GLY A 131 -4.32 -4.38 -15.35
N LYS A 132 -5.48 -3.96 -14.86
CA LYS A 132 -6.73 -4.70 -14.89
C LYS A 132 -7.48 -4.40 -16.18
N TYR A 133 -7.71 -5.45 -16.94
CA TYR A 133 -8.50 -5.42 -18.16
C TYR A 133 -9.94 -5.83 -17.87
N ILE A 134 -10.88 -5.13 -18.49
CA ILE A 134 -12.30 -5.49 -18.49
C ILE A 134 -12.75 -5.78 -19.92
N ILE A 135 -13.40 -6.90 -20.09
CA ILE A 135 -14.05 -7.30 -21.34
C ILE A 135 -15.55 -7.04 -21.17
N LYS A 136 -16.15 -6.37 -22.15
CA LYS A 136 -17.58 -6.06 -22.16
C LYS A 136 -18.23 -6.61 -23.43
N TYR A 137 -19.36 -7.27 -23.28
CA TYR A 137 -20.21 -7.68 -24.39
C TYR A 137 -20.62 -6.50 -25.30
N VAL A 138 -20.55 -6.69 -26.59
CA VAL A 138 -21.08 -5.78 -27.61
C VAL A 138 -22.16 -6.48 -28.48
N SER A 139 -21.86 -7.67 -28.98
CA SER A 139 -22.78 -8.51 -29.70
C SER A 139 -22.52 -10.00 -29.42
N ALA A 140 -23.30 -10.89 -29.97
CA ALA A 140 -23.15 -12.33 -29.76
C ALA A 140 -21.74 -12.88 -30.06
N THR A 141 -20.93 -12.15 -30.81
CA THR A 141 -19.59 -12.56 -31.21
C THR A 141 -18.54 -11.46 -31.04
N THR A 142 -18.91 -10.29 -30.51
CA THR A 142 -17.96 -9.18 -30.39
C THR A 142 -17.91 -8.60 -28.99
N VAL A 143 -16.72 -8.14 -28.60
CA VAL A 143 -16.45 -7.54 -27.29
C VAL A 143 -15.66 -6.24 -27.43
N ASP A 144 -15.84 -5.35 -26.48
CA ASP A 144 -14.95 -4.23 -26.24
C ASP A 144 -14.03 -4.54 -25.06
N VAL A 145 -12.81 -4.01 -25.08
CA VAL A 145 -11.83 -4.17 -24.02
C VAL A 145 -11.45 -2.81 -23.46
N TYR A 146 -11.39 -2.74 -22.14
CA TYR A 146 -11.01 -1.57 -21.35
C TYR A 146 -9.79 -1.89 -20.50
N LEU A 147 -8.88 -0.94 -20.32
CA LEU A 147 -7.74 -1.05 -19.42
C LEU A 147 -7.87 0.00 -18.30
N LEU A 148 -8.20 -0.45 -17.09
CA LEU A 148 -8.59 0.43 -15.98
C LEU A 148 -7.41 1.18 -15.36
N SER A 149 -6.21 0.63 -15.42
CA SER A 149 -5.01 1.19 -14.77
C SER A 149 -4.06 1.86 -15.75
N ASP A 150 -4.46 2.08 -16.98
CA ASP A 150 -3.56 2.66 -17.96
C ASP A 150 -3.46 4.16 -17.83
N VAL A 151 -2.29 4.63 -17.40
CA VAL A 151 -1.91 6.03 -17.42
C VAL A 151 -1.50 6.46 -18.82
N ASP A 152 -1.08 5.52 -19.67
CA ASP A 152 -0.53 5.75 -21.01
C ASP A 152 -1.35 5.14 -22.15
N ALA A 153 -2.48 4.47 -21.84
CA ALA A 153 -3.34 3.86 -22.84
C ALA A 153 -3.74 4.89 -23.86
N ASN A 154 -3.15 4.81 -25.01
CA ASN A 154 -3.57 5.49 -26.23
C ASN A 154 -4.29 6.83 -26.02
N ARG A 155 -3.84 7.61 -25.09
CA ARG A 155 -4.33 8.97 -24.87
C ARG A 155 -4.01 9.88 -26.04
N GLY A 156 -3.46 9.29 -27.04
CA GLY A 156 -3.18 9.97 -28.29
C GLY A 156 -4.41 10.11 -28.99
N THR A 157 -5.41 10.42 -28.86
CA THR A 157 -6.12 11.08 -29.94
C THR A 157 -7.63 11.01 -29.96
N ASP A 158 -8.28 9.94 -29.54
CA ASP A 158 -9.68 9.85 -29.94
C ASP A 158 -10.64 9.18 -28.95
N ILE A 159 -10.29 9.13 -27.67
CA ILE A 159 -11.19 8.57 -26.68
C ILE A 159 -12.08 9.69 -26.14
N ALA A 160 -13.36 9.64 -26.45
CA ALA A 160 -14.34 10.53 -25.86
C ALA A 160 -14.40 10.32 -24.35
N TYR A 161 -14.24 11.40 -23.61
CA TYR A 161 -14.02 11.42 -22.15
C TYR A 161 -15.16 10.90 -21.29
N VAL A 162 -16.29 10.47 -21.85
CA VAL A 162 -17.49 10.25 -21.04
C VAL A 162 -17.73 8.77 -20.75
N ASP A 163 -17.87 7.93 -21.74
CA ASP A 163 -18.22 6.51 -21.50
C ASP A 163 -17.16 5.52 -21.97
N ASP A 164 -16.23 5.93 -22.82
CA ASP A 164 -15.21 5.09 -23.43
C ASP A 164 -13.77 5.51 -23.09
N ALA A 165 -13.56 6.31 -22.07
CA ALA A 165 -12.27 6.91 -21.76
C ALA A 165 -11.13 5.91 -21.51
N LEU A 166 -11.47 4.71 -21.07
CA LEU A 166 -10.53 3.61 -20.81
C LEU A 166 -10.63 2.47 -21.82
N LYS A 167 -11.45 2.65 -22.87
CA LYS A 167 -11.60 1.68 -23.95
C LYS A 167 -10.35 1.69 -24.83
N ILE A 168 -9.75 0.53 -25.02
CA ILE A 168 -8.53 0.37 -25.81
C ILE A 168 -8.79 -0.21 -27.20
N THR A 169 -10.00 -0.69 -27.46
CA THR A 169 -10.44 -1.20 -28.76
C THR A 169 -11.17 -0.11 -29.55
N ALA A 170 -10.58 0.39 -30.62
CA ALA A 170 -11.25 1.37 -31.49
C ALA A 170 -12.52 0.80 -32.13
N SER A 171 -12.49 -0.49 -32.47
CA SER A 171 -13.64 -1.27 -32.93
C SER A 171 -13.78 -2.51 -32.08
N ALA A 172 -14.99 -2.99 -31.86
CA ALA A 172 -15.22 -4.22 -31.11
C ALA A 172 -14.46 -5.40 -31.73
N LEU A 173 -13.80 -6.18 -30.89
CA LEU A 173 -13.05 -7.37 -31.31
C LEU A 173 -14.02 -8.51 -31.62
N THR A 174 -13.84 -9.17 -32.75
CA THR A 174 -14.63 -10.35 -33.13
C THR A 174 -13.97 -11.60 -32.57
N ILE A 175 -14.66 -12.28 -31.67
CA ILE A 175 -14.24 -13.56 -31.13
C ILE A 175 -14.70 -14.68 -32.08
N THR A 176 -13.75 -15.48 -32.53
CA THR A 176 -14.00 -16.61 -33.44
C THR A 176 -13.60 -17.91 -32.76
N SER A 177 -14.37 -18.97 -32.99
CA SER A 177 -14.10 -20.30 -32.42
C SER A 177 -12.66 -20.74 -32.66
N SER A 178 -11.99 -21.14 -31.58
CA SER A 178 -10.61 -21.66 -31.57
C SER A 178 -9.58 -20.76 -32.27
N THR A 179 -9.86 -19.47 -32.39
CA THR A 179 -8.99 -18.51 -33.07
C THR A 179 -8.58 -17.41 -32.08
N ALA A 180 -7.29 -17.09 -32.07
CA ALA A 180 -6.78 -15.97 -31.30
C ALA A 180 -7.03 -14.65 -32.03
N VAL A 181 -7.35 -13.60 -31.26
CA VAL A 181 -7.47 -12.23 -31.71
C VAL A 181 -6.71 -11.32 -30.78
N SER A 182 -5.78 -10.53 -31.33
CA SER A 182 -4.95 -9.60 -30.54
C SER A 182 -5.77 -8.41 -30.04
N ILE A 183 -5.54 -8.03 -28.81
CA ILE A 183 -5.99 -6.74 -28.26
C ILE A 183 -4.97 -5.68 -28.72
N PRO A 184 -5.40 -4.66 -29.48
CA PRO A 184 -4.47 -3.72 -30.11
C PRO A 184 -3.49 -3.05 -29.12
N ASN A 185 -2.21 -3.05 -29.45
CA ASN A 185 -1.13 -2.38 -28.72
C ASN A 185 -0.99 -2.80 -27.24
N THR A 186 -1.27 -4.05 -26.91
CA THR A 186 -1.18 -4.56 -25.52
C THR A 186 -0.36 -5.81 -25.33
N GLY A 187 0.05 -6.46 -26.42
CA GLY A 187 0.76 -7.75 -26.36
C GLY A 187 -0.11 -8.91 -25.83
N VAL A 188 -1.43 -8.74 -25.78
CA VAL A 188 -2.38 -9.75 -25.27
C VAL A 188 -3.32 -10.19 -26.36
N GLU A 189 -3.59 -11.49 -26.43
CA GLU A 189 -4.58 -12.08 -27.32
C GLU A 189 -5.67 -12.84 -26.57
N LEU A 190 -6.87 -12.82 -27.13
CA LEU A 190 -8.03 -13.57 -26.66
C LEU A 190 -8.30 -14.73 -27.60
N THR A 191 -8.39 -15.95 -27.10
CA THR A 191 -8.73 -17.12 -27.92
C THR A 191 -10.18 -17.51 -27.68
N GLY A 192 -10.94 -17.63 -28.76
CA GLY A 192 -12.34 -18.07 -28.69
C GLY A 192 -12.47 -19.53 -28.27
N GLY A 193 -13.61 -19.86 -27.65
CA GLY A 193 -13.96 -21.21 -27.25
C GLY A 193 -14.07 -22.21 -28.41
N SER A 194 -14.12 -23.50 -28.12
CA SER A 194 -14.08 -24.55 -29.10
C SER A 194 -15.39 -24.74 -29.89
N GLY A 195 -16.49 -24.23 -29.40
CA GLY A 195 -17.81 -24.30 -30.02
C GLY A 195 -18.23 -23.03 -30.74
N THR A 196 -19.51 -22.91 -31.06
CA THR A 196 -20.05 -21.70 -31.66
C THR A 196 -20.06 -20.59 -30.60
N ILE A 197 -19.45 -19.45 -30.91
CA ILE A 197 -19.41 -18.32 -30.00
C ILE A 197 -20.82 -17.74 -29.84
N ALA A 198 -21.29 -17.57 -28.62
CA ALA A 198 -22.61 -17.11 -28.24
C ALA A 198 -22.56 -16.31 -26.94
N LEU A 199 -21.99 -15.11 -27.00
CA LEU A 199 -21.91 -14.19 -25.87
C LEU A 199 -23.30 -13.62 -25.51
N VAL A 200 -23.49 -13.30 -24.24
CA VAL A 200 -24.81 -12.84 -23.72
C VAL A 200 -24.74 -11.35 -23.36
N ALA A 201 -25.83 -10.65 -23.70
CA ALA A 201 -25.93 -9.20 -23.44
C ALA A 201 -25.86 -8.86 -21.96
N GLY A 202 -25.01 -7.90 -21.62
CA GLY A 202 -24.80 -7.44 -20.26
C GLY A 202 -23.66 -8.15 -19.51
N ASP A 203 -23.08 -9.20 -20.10
CA ASP A 203 -21.96 -9.90 -19.49
C ASP A 203 -20.68 -9.06 -19.54
N THR A 204 -19.91 -9.14 -18.46
CA THR A 204 -18.59 -8.54 -18.32
C THR A 204 -17.64 -9.53 -17.68
N ALA A 205 -16.36 -9.42 -18.03
CA ALA A 205 -15.30 -10.24 -17.46
C ALA A 205 -14.05 -9.42 -17.21
N GLU A 206 -13.13 -9.96 -16.42
CA GLU A 206 -11.87 -9.28 -16.05
C GLU A 206 -10.69 -10.23 -16.08
N PHE A 207 -9.50 -9.65 -16.27
CA PHE A 207 -8.21 -10.31 -16.06
C PHE A 207 -7.14 -9.27 -15.74
N MET A 208 -6.01 -9.72 -15.22
CA MET A 208 -4.87 -8.90 -14.84
C MET A 208 -3.68 -9.22 -15.75
N VAL A 209 -2.95 -8.20 -16.14
CA VAL A 209 -1.71 -8.33 -16.91
C VAL A 209 -0.56 -7.74 -16.10
N LEU A 210 0.49 -8.53 -15.94
CA LEU A 210 1.78 -8.10 -15.40
C LEU A 210 2.80 -8.09 -16.56
N PRO A 211 3.41 -6.95 -16.91
CA PRO A 211 4.47 -6.90 -17.92
C PRO A 211 5.74 -7.58 -17.40
N ILE A 212 6.75 -7.70 -18.26
CA ILE A 212 8.10 -8.14 -17.86
C ILE A 212 8.57 -7.32 -16.64
N HIS A 213 8.97 -8.01 -15.57
CA HIS A 213 9.38 -7.36 -14.32
C HIS A 213 10.45 -8.14 -13.57
N THR A 214 11.25 -7.44 -12.78
CA THR A 214 12.33 -8.02 -11.96
C THR A 214 11.85 -8.49 -10.58
N GLY A 215 10.56 -8.45 -10.34
CA GLY A 215 9.89 -8.80 -9.09
C GLY A 215 9.02 -7.64 -8.60
N GLY A 216 8.24 -7.93 -7.59
CA GLY A 216 7.32 -6.97 -7.00
C GLY A 216 6.74 -7.48 -5.69
N MET A 217 5.74 -6.77 -5.21
CA MET A 217 4.95 -7.21 -4.07
C MET A 217 3.48 -6.89 -4.30
N GLU A 218 2.63 -7.69 -3.68
CA GLU A 218 1.21 -7.39 -3.55
C GLU A 218 0.78 -7.50 -2.09
N VAL A 219 -0.22 -6.74 -1.70
CA VAL A 219 -0.84 -6.85 -0.39
C VAL A 219 -2.35 -6.70 -0.50
N SER A 220 -3.08 -7.69 0.02
CA SER A 220 -4.54 -7.65 0.12
C SER A 220 -4.92 -7.29 1.55
N ILE A 221 -5.58 -6.16 1.75
CA ILE A 221 -5.87 -5.57 3.06
C ILE A 221 -7.36 -5.69 3.36
N GLY A 222 -7.71 -5.83 4.65
CA GLY A 222 -9.08 -5.87 5.11
C GLY A 222 -9.66 -7.27 5.25
N GLY A 223 -8.81 -8.29 5.30
CA GLY A 223 -9.21 -9.64 5.67
C GLY A 223 -9.60 -9.74 7.16
N SER A 224 -10.50 -10.65 7.49
CA SER A 224 -10.97 -10.84 8.88
C SER A 224 -9.90 -11.35 9.86
N ALA A 225 -8.74 -11.77 9.35
CA ALA A 225 -7.59 -12.24 10.12
C ALA A 225 -6.43 -11.23 10.16
N ASP A 226 -6.62 -10.03 9.61
CA ASP A 226 -5.60 -9.01 9.63
C ASP A 226 -5.56 -8.35 11.02
N GLU A 227 -4.44 -8.47 11.71
CA GLU A 227 -4.23 -7.92 13.06
C GLU A 227 -3.00 -7.03 13.09
N PHE A 228 -3.13 -5.87 13.71
CA PHE A 228 -1.99 -4.98 13.95
C PHE A 228 -1.04 -5.61 14.96
N LEU A 229 0.21 -5.79 14.58
CA LEU A 229 1.22 -6.39 15.43
C LEU A 229 1.73 -5.38 16.45
N GLU A 230 1.99 -5.87 17.67
CA GLU A 230 2.72 -5.11 18.67
C GLU A 230 4.23 -5.12 18.36
N PHE A 231 4.84 -3.96 18.39
CA PHE A 231 6.28 -3.79 18.15
C PHE A 231 6.90 -2.80 19.13
N GLY A 232 8.22 -2.83 19.26
CA GLY A 232 8.99 -1.75 19.82
C GLY A 232 9.65 -0.93 18.73
N ALA A 233 10.06 0.29 19.03
CA ALA A 233 10.73 1.16 18.07
C ALA A 233 11.86 1.95 18.69
N ILE A 234 13.01 1.98 18.04
CA ILE A 234 14.15 2.81 18.41
C ILE A 234 14.23 3.99 17.43
N LEU A 235 14.15 5.19 17.98
CA LEU A 235 14.36 6.43 17.25
C LEU A 235 15.75 6.96 17.59
N MET A 236 16.58 7.13 16.58
CA MET A 236 17.92 7.70 16.72
C MET A 236 17.97 9.10 16.13
N SER A 237 18.46 10.08 16.88
CA SER A 237 18.75 11.40 16.32
C SER A 237 20.04 11.37 15.49
N SER A 238 20.17 12.34 14.59
CA SER A 238 21.41 12.50 13.85
C SER A 238 22.56 12.85 14.78
N LYS A 239 23.71 12.26 14.49
CA LYS A 239 24.96 12.56 15.17
C LYS A 239 25.34 14.03 14.91
N ARG A 240 25.48 14.80 15.96
CA ARG A 240 26.05 16.15 15.85
C ARG A 240 27.54 16.09 15.54
N ALA A 241 28.09 17.18 15.02
CA ALA A 241 29.54 17.31 14.79
C ALA A 241 30.35 17.04 16.04
N THR A 242 29.80 17.29 17.22
CA THR A 242 30.37 17.05 18.56
C THR A 242 30.29 15.60 19.03
N GLY A 243 29.59 14.71 18.32
CA GLY A 243 29.48 13.30 18.69
C GLY A 243 28.31 12.94 19.63
N GLU A 244 27.53 13.91 20.07
CA GLU A 244 26.35 13.68 20.91
C GLU A 244 25.34 12.77 20.22
N LEU A 245 24.79 11.83 20.99
CA LEU A 245 23.78 10.87 20.51
C LEU A 245 22.53 10.98 21.37
N PHE A 246 21.38 10.86 20.71
CA PHE A 246 20.11 10.82 21.39
C PHE A 246 19.28 9.65 20.85
N GLU A 247 18.68 8.89 21.76
CA GLU A 247 17.86 7.71 21.46
C GLU A 247 16.58 7.74 22.25
N ILE A 248 15.48 7.41 21.61
CA ILE A 248 14.21 7.07 22.28
C ILE A 248 13.90 5.62 21.92
N ASP A 249 13.83 4.77 22.95
CA ASP A 249 13.48 3.35 22.83
C ASP A 249 12.04 3.18 23.35
N VAL A 250 11.08 3.06 22.44
CA VAL A 250 9.66 2.82 22.73
C VAL A 250 9.46 1.31 22.85
N TYR A 251 9.04 0.83 23.99
CA TYR A 251 9.03 -0.60 24.30
C TYR A 251 7.84 -1.35 23.72
N ARG A 252 6.70 -0.66 23.59
CA ARG A 252 5.46 -1.28 23.11
C ARG A 252 4.62 -0.27 22.36
N ALA A 253 4.33 -0.56 21.11
CA ALA A 253 3.47 0.25 20.26
C ALA A 253 2.62 -0.62 19.33
N VAL A 254 1.50 -0.09 18.88
CA VAL A 254 0.65 -0.68 17.85
C VAL A 254 0.37 0.39 16.80
N GLY A 255 0.50 0.01 15.53
CA GLY A 255 0.22 0.89 14.41
C GLY A 255 -1.27 1.24 14.30
N ASN A 256 -1.56 2.47 13.87
CA ASN A 256 -2.94 2.97 13.70
C ASN A 256 -3.36 3.04 12.22
N GLY A 257 -2.63 2.38 11.35
CA GLY A 257 -2.85 2.40 9.90
C GLY A 257 -1.68 3.01 9.13
N LEU A 258 -1.70 2.82 7.82
CA LEU A 258 -0.71 3.36 6.88
C LEU A 258 -1.43 4.20 5.83
N SER A 259 -1.04 5.46 5.70
CA SER A 259 -1.50 6.32 4.61
C SER A 259 -0.58 6.15 3.42
N LEU A 260 -1.13 5.80 2.27
CA LEU A 260 -0.41 5.75 0.99
C LEU A 260 -0.84 6.96 0.18
N GLY A 261 0.02 7.95 0.08
CA GLY A 261 -0.17 9.13 -0.74
C GLY A 261 0.57 9.01 -2.07
N ALA A 262 0.08 9.66 -3.11
CA ALA A 262 0.77 9.84 -4.37
C ALA A 262 0.66 11.31 -4.78
N ASP A 263 1.77 12.02 -4.81
CA ASP A 263 1.83 13.43 -5.19
C ASP A 263 2.29 13.56 -6.64
N GLU A 264 1.70 14.48 -7.37
CA GLU A 264 2.15 14.80 -8.73
C GLU A 264 3.50 15.50 -8.68
N LYS A 265 4.52 14.93 -9.34
CA LYS A 265 5.88 15.49 -9.47
C LYS A 265 6.64 15.69 -8.16
N ALA A 266 6.25 15.03 -7.09
CA ALA A 266 6.94 15.01 -5.80
C ALA A 266 7.13 13.60 -5.27
N PHE A 267 8.10 13.42 -4.37
CA PHE A 267 8.18 12.16 -3.62
C PHE A 267 7.05 12.11 -2.61
N SER A 268 6.24 11.08 -2.69
CA SER A 268 5.16 10.85 -1.73
C SER A 268 5.70 10.75 -0.31
N GLU A 269 5.02 11.39 0.62
CA GLU A 269 5.32 11.34 2.04
C GLU A 269 4.14 10.72 2.79
N SER A 270 4.43 9.78 3.66
CA SER A 270 3.43 9.15 4.52
C SER A 270 3.66 9.54 5.96
N SER A 271 2.61 9.97 6.63
CA SER A 271 2.59 10.16 8.07
C SER A 271 1.94 8.94 8.71
N ILE A 272 2.73 8.17 9.45
CA ILE A 272 2.33 6.94 10.11
C ILE A 272 2.28 7.20 11.60
N THR A 273 1.22 6.75 12.25
CA THR A 273 1.07 6.90 13.70
C THR A 273 0.96 5.55 14.38
N ALA A 274 1.55 5.45 15.55
CA ALA A 274 1.41 4.30 16.43
C ALA A 274 1.10 4.77 17.85
N THR A 275 0.20 4.06 18.52
CA THR A 275 -0.08 4.29 19.93
C THR A 275 0.88 3.48 20.77
N ALA A 276 1.59 4.13 21.69
CA ALA A 276 2.50 3.47 22.60
C ALA A 276 1.81 3.16 23.94
N PHE A 277 2.13 1.99 24.48
CA PHE A 277 1.52 1.47 25.70
C PHE A 277 2.57 1.18 26.77
N TYR A 278 2.11 1.09 28.00
CA TYR A 278 2.93 0.63 29.12
C TYR A 278 3.38 -0.83 28.93
N ASP A 279 4.67 -1.07 29.07
CA ASP A 279 5.25 -2.41 29.08
C ASP A 279 5.52 -2.84 30.53
N SER A 280 4.80 -3.84 31.02
CA SER A 280 4.92 -4.32 32.39
C SER A 280 6.27 -4.98 32.70
N THR A 281 6.94 -5.54 31.69
CA THR A 281 8.26 -6.17 31.85
C THR A 281 9.35 -5.12 32.03
N LYS A 282 9.23 -4.00 31.31
CA LYS A 282 10.18 -2.88 31.37
C LYS A 282 9.77 -1.84 32.41
N ASN A 283 8.55 -1.94 32.95
CA ASN A 283 7.95 -0.98 33.89
C ASN A 283 7.99 0.46 33.38
N ALA A 284 7.81 0.65 32.05
CA ALA A 284 7.85 1.95 31.38
C ALA A 284 7.20 1.89 29.99
N ILE A 285 6.88 3.04 29.42
CA ILE A 285 6.45 3.18 28.02
C ILE A 285 7.66 3.27 27.09
N CYS A 286 8.63 4.09 27.49
CA CYS A 286 9.87 4.31 26.72
C CYS A 286 11.06 4.55 27.63
N LYS A 287 12.25 4.53 27.03
CA LYS A 287 13.51 4.97 27.64
C LYS A 287 14.18 5.98 26.73
N ILE A 288 14.57 7.10 27.32
CA ILE A 288 15.30 8.15 26.62
C ILE A 288 16.74 8.10 27.08
N ARG A 289 17.68 8.04 26.13
CA ARG A 289 19.12 8.10 26.38
C ARG A 289 19.71 9.29 25.64
N ALA A 290 20.47 10.09 26.34
CA ALA A 290 21.29 11.14 25.78
C ALA A 290 22.73 10.91 26.21
N ILE A 291 23.64 10.84 25.24
CA ILE A 291 25.06 10.62 25.49
C ILE A 291 25.79 11.88 25.05
N ASP A 292 26.47 12.50 26.02
CA ASP A 292 27.29 13.66 25.80
C ASP A 292 28.69 13.16 25.33
N ALA A 293 29.30 13.82 24.32
CA ALA A 293 30.63 13.48 23.80
C ALA A 293 31.72 14.27 24.48
#